data_3d429b4615749a4952728329ac5d1f01
#
_entry.id   3d429b4615749a4952728329ac5d1f01
#
_cell.length_a   1.000
_cell.length_b   1.000
_cell.length_c   1.000
_cell.angle_alpha   90.00
_cell.angle_beta   90.00
_cell.angle_gamma   90.00
#
_symmetry.space_group_name_H-M   'P 1'
#
loop_
_entity.id
_entity.type
_entity.pdbx_description
1 polymer ?
#
loop_
_entity_poly.entity_id
_entity_poly.type
_entity_poly.pdbx_seq_one_letter_code
_entity_poly.pdbx_strand_id
1 'polypeptide(L)'
;MKGCVMKTIKIGEVGVDSGTILVTDPCYIKDDYNYEEIVKPVLGKNLYGQTNGDLSFITTSGLGDGVYPIYANIIEDETWGRRVESIMIQFIFDIDVEPNWLDE
;
A
#
# COMPACT_ATOMS: atom_id res chain seq x y z
N MET A 1 0.59 14.44 -18.61
CA MET A 1 0.78 15.78 -18.05
C MET A 1 2.02 16.40 -18.65
N LYS A 2 1.84 17.51 -19.33
CA LYS A 2 2.96 18.23 -19.90
C LYS A 2 3.70 18.98 -18.78
N GLY A 3 5.03 19.05 -18.89
CA GLY A 3 5.85 19.74 -17.92
C GLY A 3 6.10 18.98 -16.63
N CYS A 4 5.77 17.70 -16.60
CA CYS A 4 6.03 16.85 -15.43
C CYS A 4 7.22 15.96 -15.66
N VAL A 5 8.04 15.84 -14.63
CA VAL A 5 9.13 14.86 -14.56
C VAL A 5 8.78 13.89 -13.43
N MET A 6 8.92 12.60 -13.70
CA MET A 6 8.60 11.57 -12.71
C MET A 6 9.85 10.77 -12.37
N LYS A 7 10.06 10.53 -11.09
CA LYS A 7 11.12 9.67 -10.57
C LYS A 7 10.53 8.66 -9.61
N THR A 8 11.04 7.44 -9.69
CA THR A 8 10.69 6.37 -8.72
C THR A 8 11.84 6.22 -7.75
N ILE A 9 11.56 6.41 -6.47
CA ILE A 9 12.58 6.33 -5.44
C ILE A 9 12.06 5.51 -4.25
N LYS A 10 12.99 4.88 -3.55
CA LYS A 10 12.66 4.25 -2.27
C LYS A 10 12.52 5.35 -1.23
N ILE A 11 11.37 5.42 -0.58
CA ILE A 11 11.10 6.48 0.39
C ILE A 11 11.10 6.00 1.84
N GLY A 12 11.05 4.69 2.05
CA GLY A 12 11.06 4.18 3.42
C GLY A 12 10.80 2.69 3.47
N GLU A 13 10.44 2.24 4.65
CA GLU A 13 10.13 0.85 4.93
C GLU A 13 8.96 0.78 5.89
N VAL A 14 8.23 -0.34 5.87
CA VAL A 14 7.17 -0.58 6.82
C VAL A 14 7.38 -1.94 7.47
N GLY A 15 7.24 -1.99 8.79
CA GLY A 15 7.30 -3.23 9.54
C GLY A 15 5.93 -3.88 9.62
N VAL A 16 5.88 -5.19 9.44
CA VAL A 16 4.64 -5.96 9.48
C VAL A 16 4.79 -7.07 10.50
N ASP A 17 3.87 -7.13 11.44
CA ASP A 17 3.87 -8.10 12.53
C ASP A 17 2.55 -8.86 12.62
N SER A 18 1.57 -8.49 11.82
CA SER A 18 0.26 -9.15 11.76
C SER A 18 0.02 -9.87 10.45
N GLY A 19 1.00 -9.81 9.54
CA GLY A 19 0.84 -10.35 8.19
C GLY A 19 -0.07 -9.53 7.30
N THR A 20 -0.43 -8.30 7.73
CA THR A 20 -1.35 -7.44 6.98
C THR A 20 -0.86 -6.00 6.96
N ILE A 21 -1.33 -5.26 5.97
CA ILE A 21 -1.10 -3.83 5.84
C ILE A 21 -2.45 -3.13 5.71
N LEU A 22 -2.64 -2.09 6.50
CA LEU A 22 -3.83 -1.26 6.43
C LEU A 22 -3.50 0.05 5.72
N VAL A 23 -4.30 0.39 4.73
CA VAL A 23 -4.22 1.68 4.04
C VAL A 23 -5.42 2.50 4.48
N THR A 24 -5.16 3.58 5.20
CA THR A 24 -6.23 4.39 5.77
C THR A 24 -5.77 5.82 5.99
N ASP A 25 -6.73 6.72 6.04
CA ASP A 25 -6.47 8.09 6.44
C ASP A 25 -6.19 8.11 7.96
N PRO A 26 -5.12 8.79 8.39
CA PRO A 26 -4.81 8.85 9.82
C PRO A 26 -5.96 9.35 10.69
N CYS A 27 -6.87 10.15 10.13
CA CYS A 27 -8.00 10.66 10.91
C CYS A 27 -9.02 9.58 11.29
N TYR A 28 -8.94 8.40 10.68
CA TYR A 28 -9.82 7.28 11.05
C TYR A 28 -9.25 6.41 12.16
N ILE A 29 -8.02 6.67 12.57
CA ILE A 29 -7.40 5.93 13.67
C ILE A 29 -7.75 6.65 14.96
N LYS A 30 -8.61 6.02 15.76
CA LYS A 30 -9.15 6.59 16.99
C LYS A 30 -8.97 5.64 18.17
N ASP A 31 -9.29 6.11 19.36
CA ASP A 31 -9.19 5.33 20.58
C ASP A 31 -10.06 4.07 20.55
N ASP A 32 -11.14 4.08 19.77
CA ASP A 32 -12.05 2.95 19.63
C ASP A 32 -11.68 2.05 18.44
N TYR A 33 -10.47 2.16 17.94
CA TYR A 33 -9.98 1.32 16.87
C TYR A 33 -10.13 -0.18 17.23
N ASN A 34 -10.83 -0.92 16.37
CA ASN A 34 -11.10 -2.33 16.62
C ASN A 34 -10.33 -3.18 15.61
N TYR A 35 -9.24 -3.77 16.07
CA TYR A 35 -8.37 -4.59 15.24
C TYR A 35 -9.14 -5.75 14.59
N GLU A 36 -9.98 -6.45 15.35
CA GLU A 36 -10.70 -7.62 14.85
C GLU A 36 -11.64 -7.28 13.71
N GLU A 37 -12.31 -6.15 13.79
CA GLU A 37 -13.19 -5.70 12.70
C GLU A 37 -12.40 -5.24 11.48
N ILE A 38 -11.28 -4.58 11.69
CA ILE A 38 -10.45 -4.07 10.61
C ILE A 38 -9.86 -5.21 9.78
N VAL A 39 -9.40 -6.28 10.41
CA VAL A 39 -8.76 -7.39 9.71
C VAL A 39 -9.74 -8.42 9.16
N LYS A 40 -11.02 -8.29 9.49
CA LYS A 40 -12.03 -9.27 9.10
C LYS A 40 -12.03 -9.61 7.60
N PRO A 41 -11.86 -8.65 6.68
CA PRO A 41 -11.86 -8.98 5.25
C PRO A 41 -10.77 -9.94 4.80
N VAL A 42 -9.65 -10.03 5.55
CA VAL A 42 -8.53 -10.90 5.17
C VAL A 42 -8.45 -12.16 6.02
N LEU A 43 -9.44 -12.41 6.85
CA LEU A 43 -9.51 -13.68 7.57
C LEU A 43 -9.97 -14.77 6.61
N GLY A 44 -9.40 -15.96 6.76
CA GLY A 44 -9.71 -17.06 5.86
C GLY A 44 -8.88 -17.02 4.60
N LYS A 45 -9.52 -17.11 3.44
CA LYS A 45 -8.83 -17.25 2.15
C LYS A 45 -8.70 -15.97 1.35
N ASN A 46 -9.26 -14.87 1.84
CA ASN A 46 -9.21 -13.61 1.10
C ASN A 46 -7.86 -12.94 1.28
N LEU A 47 -7.31 -12.45 0.18
CA LEU A 47 -6.00 -11.79 0.20
C LEU A 47 -6.09 -10.32 0.56
N TYR A 48 -7.23 -9.68 0.30
CA TYR A 48 -7.42 -8.24 0.52
C TYR A 48 -8.91 -7.90 0.57
N GLY A 49 -9.20 -6.69 0.98
CA GLY A 49 -10.58 -6.20 0.96
C GLY A 49 -10.75 -4.81 1.53
N GLN A 50 -11.93 -4.29 1.34
CA GLN A 50 -12.34 -3.02 1.95
C GLN A 50 -12.68 -3.26 3.42
N THR A 51 -12.43 -2.27 4.25
CA THR A 51 -12.71 -2.34 5.66
C THR A 51 -13.09 -0.96 6.18
N ASN A 52 -13.51 -0.88 7.44
CA ASN A 52 -13.90 0.39 8.07
C ASN A 52 -14.99 1.11 7.25
N GLY A 53 -16.06 0.39 6.90
CA GLY A 53 -17.17 0.97 6.14
C GLY A 53 -16.78 1.43 4.75
N ASP A 54 -15.88 0.70 4.11
CA ASP A 54 -15.36 1.00 2.76
C ASP A 54 -14.53 2.28 2.68
N LEU A 55 -14.06 2.78 3.81
CA LEU A 55 -13.20 3.96 3.85
C LEU A 55 -11.72 3.60 3.92
N SER A 56 -11.42 2.34 4.19
CA SER A 56 -10.05 1.86 4.34
C SER A 56 -9.88 0.57 3.55
N PHE A 57 -8.64 0.18 3.35
CA PHE A 57 -8.31 -1.01 2.58
C PHE A 57 -7.29 -1.83 3.34
N ILE A 58 -7.46 -3.15 3.36
CA ILE A 58 -6.51 -4.04 4.01
C ILE A 58 -6.06 -5.11 3.03
N THR A 59 -4.79 -5.47 3.11
CA THR A 59 -4.21 -6.52 2.28
C THR A 59 -3.27 -7.38 3.12
N THR A 60 -3.15 -8.64 2.75
CA THR A 60 -2.10 -9.47 3.31
C THR A 60 -0.75 -9.02 2.74
N SER A 61 0.32 -9.31 3.45
CA SER A 61 1.67 -8.84 3.11
C SER A 61 2.53 -9.91 2.45
N GLY A 62 1.95 -10.66 1.53
CA GLY A 62 2.68 -11.68 0.79
C GLY A 62 3.07 -12.86 1.66
N LEU A 63 4.32 -12.91 2.10
CA LEU A 63 4.82 -14.02 2.92
C LEU A 63 4.62 -13.80 4.42
N GLY A 64 4.00 -12.71 4.81
CA GLY A 64 3.66 -12.47 6.22
C GLY A 64 4.49 -11.38 6.86
N ASP A 65 4.97 -11.64 8.05
CA ASP A 65 5.70 -10.65 8.84
C ASP A 65 7.06 -10.32 8.24
N GLY A 66 7.50 -9.10 8.43
CA GLY A 66 8.79 -8.67 7.93
C GLY A 66 8.87 -7.15 7.83
N VAL A 67 9.93 -6.68 7.16
CA VAL A 67 10.11 -5.27 6.86
C VAL A 67 10.16 -5.14 5.35
N TYR A 68 9.30 -4.31 4.80
CA TYR A 68 9.10 -4.21 3.37
C TYR A 68 9.41 -2.80 2.87
N PRO A 69 10.06 -2.67 1.71
CA PRO A 69 10.39 -1.35 1.17
C PRO A 69 9.17 -0.67 0.59
N ILE A 70 9.16 0.65 0.70
CA ILE A 70 8.13 1.50 0.11
C ILE A 70 8.80 2.38 -0.94
N TYR A 71 8.25 2.32 -2.14
CA TYR A 71 8.69 3.15 -3.27
C TYR A 71 7.62 4.16 -3.60
N ALA A 72 8.04 5.30 -4.08
CA ALA A 72 7.12 6.33 -4.53
C ALA A 72 7.49 6.81 -5.92
N ASN A 73 6.49 7.12 -6.69
CA ASN A 73 6.65 7.89 -7.90
C ASN A 73 6.41 9.35 -7.53
N ILE A 74 7.45 10.16 -7.70
CA ILE A 74 7.41 11.59 -7.38
C ILE A 74 7.38 12.36 -8.69
N ILE A 75 6.43 13.26 -8.82
CA ILE A 75 6.37 14.14 -9.97
C ILE A 75 6.75 15.55 -9.56
N GLU A 76 7.32 16.28 -10.51
CA GLU A 76 7.54 17.71 -10.40
C GLU A 76 6.74 18.39 -11.48
N ASP A 77 5.74 19.15 -11.07
CA ASP A 77 4.81 19.83 -11.94
C ASP A 77 5.05 21.32 -11.85
N GLU A 78 5.04 21.98 -13.00
CA GLU A 78 5.30 23.43 -13.06
C GLU A 78 4.26 24.22 -12.27
N THR A 79 3.04 23.73 -12.21
CA THR A 79 1.95 24.40 -11.52
C THR A 79 1.87 24.06 -10.05
N TRP A 80 1.99 22.77 -9.73
CA TRP A 80 1.73 22.26 -8.38
C TRP A 80 2.99 21.94 -7.59
N GLY A 81 4.16 21.99 -8.24
CA GLY A 81 5.40 21.67 -7.61
C GLY A 81 5.59 20.15 -7.44
N ARG A 82 6.24 19.78 -6.38
CA ARG A 82 6.60 18.38 -6.14
C ARG A 82 5.47 17.65 -5.44
N ARG A 83 5.07 16.51 -5.98
CA ARG A 83 3.94 15.72 -5.44
C ARG A 83 4.23 14.23 -5.54
N VAL A 84 3.67 13.47 -4.58
CA VAL A 84 3.65 12.01 -4.66
C VAL A 84 2.53 11.62 -5.61
N GLU A 85 2.88 10.96 -6.70
CA GLU A 85 1.89 10.48 -7.66
C GLU A 85 1.30 9.15 -7.19
N SER A 86 2.16 8.25 -6.68
CA SER A 86 1.73 6.92 -6.23
C SER A 86 2.77 6.32 -5.31
N ILE A 87 2.36 5.32 -4.55
CA ILE A 87 3.30 4.54 -3.75
C ILE A 87 3.10 3.06 -4.04
N MET A 88 4.16 2.28 -3.81
CA MET A 88 4.14 0.83 -3.92
C MET A 88 4.88 0.24 -2.72
N ILE A 89 4.27 -0.75 -2.10
CA ILE A 89 4.90 -1.54 -1.05
C ILE A 89 5.14 -2.92 -1.66
N GLN A 90 6.39 -3.36 -1.69
CA GLN A 90 6.74 -4.63 -2.32
C GLN A 90 6.93 -5.70 -1.25
N PHE A 91 6.12 -6.75 -1.33
CA PHE A 91 6.11 -7.81 -0.32
C PHE A 91 6.96 -9.02 -0.70
N ILE A 92 7.14 -9.28 -1.98
CA ILE A 92 7.85 -10.46 -2.45
C ILE A 92 8.87 -10.02 -3.50
N PHE A 93 10.09 -10.55 -3.36
CA PHE A 93 11.22 -10.24 -4.25
C PHE A 93 11.64 -11.48 -5.02
N ASP A 94 12.46 -11.29 -6.02
CA ASP A 94 13.14 -12.38 -6.73
C ASP A 94 12.19 -13.40 -7.36
N ILE A 95 11.02 -12.93 -7.81
CA ILE A 95 10.12 -13.77 -8.60
C ILE A 95 9.99 -13.20 -10.01
N ASP A 96 9.86 -14.10 -10.97
CA ASP A 96 9.60 -13.72 -12.35
C ASP A 96 8.14 -13.31 -12.48
N VAL A 97 7.92 -12.07 -12.92
CA VAL A 97 6.58 -11.53 -13.11
C VAL A 97 6.33 -11.39 -14.59
N GLU A 98 5.22 -11.93 -15.05
CA GLU A 98 4.82 -11.83 -16.45
C GLU A 98 4.59 -10.35 -16.81
N PRO A 99 5.03 -9.91 -18.00
CA PRO A 99 4.86 -8.49 -18.36
C PRO A 99 3.41 -8.01 -18.39
N ASN A 100 2.48 -8.93 -18.56
CA ASN A 100 1.07 -8.60 -18.67
C ASN A 100 0.25 -8.98 -17.43
N TRP A 101 0.90 -9.20 -16.28
CA TRP A 101 0.19 -9.62 -15.08
C TRP A 101 -0.79 -8.56 -14.57
N LEU A 102 -0.58 -7.31 -14.93
CA LEU A 102 -1.47 -6.21 -14.55
C LEU A 102 -2.76 -6.17 -15.36
N ASP A 103 -2.85 -6.96 -16.42
CA ASP A 103 -4.01 -6.95 -17.31
C ASP A 103 -5.17 -7.81 -16.80
N GLU A 104 -5.02 -8.44 -15.68
CA GLU A 104 -6.06 -9.28 -15.08
C GLU A 104 -7.25 -8.48 -14.56
#